data_2bab6803b54f182589b20419f20b8eff
#
_entry.id   2bab6803b54f182589b20419f20b8eff
#
_cell.length_a   1.000
_cell.length_b   1.000
_cell.length_c   1.000
_cell.angle_alpha   90.00
_cell.angle_beta   90.00
_cell.angle_gamma   90.00
#
_symmetry.space_group_name_H-M   'P 1'
#
loop_
_entity.id
_entity.type
_entity.pdbx_description
1 polymer ?
#
loop_
_entity_poly.entity_id
_entity_poly.type
_entity_poly.pdbx_seq_one_letter_code
_entity_poly.pdbx_strand_id
1 'polypeptide(L)'
;MKYLLLIYDEESRWQQLSEAEREASLGEYFQLSRDLVAAGKLHGGEELQPVASASTLRVRGGRAVVSDGPFAEAREQLGGFYLVDAVDLDDAIAIAARIPAARTGAIEVRPVVPHEMPAAQE
;
A
#
# COMPACT_ATOMS: atom_id res chain seq x y z
N MET A 1 -7.42 14.02 8.60
CA MET A 1 -8.12 13.00 7.76
C MET A 1 -7.18 11.86 7.44
N LYS A 2 -7.71 10.67 7.37
CA LYS A 2 -6.93 9.50 6.97
C LYS A 2 -6.95 9.34 5.46
N TYR A 3 -5.80 8.98 4.92
CA TYR A 3 -5.62 8.61 3.51
C TYR A 3 -4.89 7.29 3.42
N LEU A 4 -5.33 6.45 2.49
CA LEU A 4 -4.63 5.23 2.14
C LEU A 4 -3.78 5.50 0.90
N LEU A 5 -2.49 5.21 1.01
CA LEU A 5 -1.52 5.36 -0.07
C LEU A 5 -1.20 3.97 -0.60
N LEU A 6 -1.77 3.63 -1.74
CA LEU A 6 -1.63 2.31 -2.37
C LEU A 6 -0.44 2.35 -3.33
N ILE A 7 0.50 1.44 -3.14
CA ILE A 7 1.78 1.44 -3.83
C ILE A 7 1.77 0.40 -4.94
N TYR A 8 1.88 0.87 -6.19
CA TYR A 8 1.92 0.02 -7.39
C TYR A 8 3.28 0.14 -8.07
N ASP A 9 3.86 -0.98 -8.45
CA ASP A 9 5.09 -1.01 -9.24
C ASP A 9 5.18 -2.35 -9.97
N GLU A 10 6.06 -2.44 -10.97
CA GLU A 10 6.33 -3.71 -11.64
C GLU A 10 7.21 -4.58 -10.75
N GLU A 11 6.71 -5.74 -10.32
CA GLU A 11 7.46 -6.67 -9.48
C GLU A 11 8.77 -7.13 -10.16
N SER A 12 8.73 -7.31 -11.47
CA SER A 12 9.91 -7.71 -12.25
C SER A 12 11.05 -6.72 -12.13
N ARG A 13 10.75 -5.43 -11.97
CA ARG A 13 11.76 -4.39 -11.81
C ARG A 13 12.55 -4.57 -10.52
N TRP A 14 11.87 -4.91 -9.42
CA TRP A 14 12.52 -5.17 -8.15
C TRP A 14 13.52 -6.33 -8.25
N GLN A 15 13.12 -7.38 -8.97
CA GLN A 15 13.96 -8.55 -9.18
C GLN A 15 15.23 -8.24 -9.97
N GLN A 16 15.20 -7.21 -10.83
CA GLN A 16 16.32 -6.78 -11.65
C GLN A 16 17.29 -5.84 -10.94
N LEU A 17 16.88 -5.29 -9.79
CA LEU A 17 17.73 -4.40 -9.02
C LEU A 17 18.90 -5.16 -8.39
N SER A 18 20.05 -4.48 -8.27
CA SER A 18 21.18 -4.98 -7.50
C SER A 18 20.82 -4.99 -6.01
N GLU A 19 21.59 -5.73 -5.22
CA GLU A 19 21.42 -5.74 -3.77
C GLU A 19 21.58 -4.34 -3.19
N ALA A 20 22.58 -3.57 -3.66
CA ALA A 20 22.80 -2.20 -3.21
C ALA A 20 21.60 -1.29 -3.53
N GLU A 21 21.01 -1.44 -4.72
CA GLU A 21 19.82 -0.67 -5.11
C GLU A 21 18.60 -1.02 -4.27
N ARG A 22 18.40 -2.30 -3.95
CA ARG A 22 17.33 -2.74 -3.06
C ARG A 22 17.51 -2.18 -1.65
N GLU A 23 18.71 -2.24 -1.11
CA GLU A 23 19.04 -1.69 0.20
C GLU A 23 18.80 -0.18 0.26
N ALA A 24 19.20 0.55 -0.79
CA ALA A 24 18.96 1.98 -0.88
C ALA A 24 17.47 2.31 -0.87
N SER A 25 16.68 1.56 -1.63
CA SER A 25 15.22 1.73 -1.69
C SER A 25 14.58 1.43 -0.34
N LEU A 26 14.95 0.32 0.31
CA LEU A 26 14.45 -0.02 1.64
C LEU A 26 14.81 1.05 2.67
N GLY A 27 16.02 1.60 2.57
CA GLY A 27 16.47 2.70 3.44
C GLY A 27 15.57 3.93 3.31
N GLU A 28 15.15 4.28 2.10
CA GLU A 28 14.21 5.38 1.87
C GLU A 28 12.83 5.09 2.47
N TYR A 29 12.33 3.86 2.34
CA TYR A 29 11.06 3.46 2.97
C TYR A 29 11.13 3.56 4.49
N PHE A 30 12.20 3.07 5.09
CA PHE A 30 12.38 3.13 6.54
C PHE A 30 12.51 4.57 7.03
N GLN A 31 13.20 5.43 6.29
CA GLN A 31 13.32 6.84 6.66
C GLN A 31 11.96 7.54 6.60
N LEU A 32 11.18 7.30 5.56
CA LEU A 32 9.83 7.84 5.45
C LEU A 32 8.96 7.39 6.63
N SER A 33 9.01 6.11 6.97
CA SER A 33 8.25 5.56 8.09
C SER A 33 8.65 6.23 9.41
N ARG A 34 9.95 6.40 9.66
CA ARG A 34 10.43 7.09 10.86
C ARG A 34 9.94 8.54 10.92
N ASP A 35 9.99 9.25 9.80
CA ASP A 35 9.55 10.65 9.74
C ASP A 35 8.05 10.76 10.00
N LEU A 36 7.25 9.85 9.45
CA LEU A 36 5.80 9.83 9.66
C LEU A 36 5.44 9.49 11.10
N VAL A 37 6.16 8.56 11.71
CA VAL A 37 5.97 8.22 13.13
C VAL A 37 6.31 9.43 14.00
N ALA A 38 7.44 10.09 13.75
CA ALA A 38 7.86 11.25 14.50
C ALA A 38 6.87 12.42 14.38
N ALA A 39 6.23 12.56 13.23
CA ALA A 39 5.21 13.58 13.00
C ALA A 39 3.81 13.19 13.53
N GLY A 40 3.65 11.98 14.05
CA GLY A 40 2.36 11.47 14.52
C GLY A 40 1.37 11.20 13.39
N LYS A 41 1.85 10.99 12.18
CA LYS A 41 1.02 10.85 10.99
C LYS A 41 0.84 9.41 10.51
N LEU A 42 1.61 8.45 11.01
CA LEU A 42 1.53 7.06 10.56
C LEU A 42 0.54 6.26 11.39
N HIS A 43 -0.50 5.73 10.74
CA HIS A 43 -1.44 4.79 11.35
C HIS A 43 -1.09 3.34 11.06
N GLY A 44 -0.48 3.05 9.92
CA GLY A 44 -0.09 1.70 9.55
C GLY A 44 0.50 1.66 8.15
N GLY A 45 0.97 0.49 7.79
CA GLY A 45 1.52 0.22 6.48
C GLY A 45 2.13 -1.16 6.46
N GLU A 46 2.05 -1.81 5.32
CA GLU A 46 2.59 -3.16 5.14
C GLU A 46 3.09 -3.34 3.72
N GLU A 47 4.14 -4.13 3.60
CA GLU A 47 4.58 -4.66 2.31
C GLU A 47 3.84 -5.97 2.05
N LEU A 48 3.42 -6.18 0.81
CA LEU A 48 2.74 -7.41 0.39
C LEU A 48 3.74 -8.32 -0.33
N GLN A 49 3.55 -9.63 -0.18
CA GLN A 49 4.25 -10.61 -0.99
C GLN A 49 3.84 -10.47 -2.46
N PRO A 50 4.66 -10.98 -3.39
CA PRO A 50 4.33 -10.94 -4.82
C PRO A 50 2.96 -11.53 -5.13
N VAL A 51 2.33 -11.06 -6.21
CA VAL A 51 0.97 -11.45 -6.59
C VAL A 51 0.80 -12.95 -6.84
N ALA A 52 1.89 -13.68 -7.12
CA ALA A 52 1.84 -15.14 -7.23
C ALA A 52 1.39 -15.82 -5.94
N SER A 53 1.56 -15.15 -4.79
CA SER A 53 1.10 -15.64 -3.48
C SER A 53 -0.36 -15.33 -3.21
N ALA A 54 -1.01 -14.53 -4.05
CA ALA A 54 -2.37 -14.08 -3.81
C ALA A 54 -3.38 -15.21 -4.03
N SER A 55 -4.49 -15.14 -3.29
CA SER A 55 -5.68 -15.95 -3.53
C SER A 55 -6.86 -15.01 -3.68
N THR A 56 -7.71 -15.30 -4.64
CA THR A 56 -8.92 -14.51 -4.90
C THR A 56 -10.14 -15.33 -4.55
N LEU A 57 -10.99 -14.80 -3.68
CA LEU A 57 -12.21 -15.45 -3.23
C LEU A 57 -13.43 -14.74 -3.82
N ARG A 58 -14.36 -15.54 -4.35
CA ARG A 58 -15.70 -15.08 -4.71
C ARG A 58 -16.72 -15.99 -4.06
N VAL A 59 -17.85 -15.45 -3.70
CA VAL A 59 -19.00 -16.25 -3.25
C VAL A 59 -20.05 -16.23 -4.37
N ARG A 60 -20.38 -17.38 -4.89
CA ARG A 60 -21.34 -17.56 -5.98
C ARG A 60 -22.31 -18.68 -5.61
N GLY A 61 -23.62 -18.40 -5.67
CA GLY A 61 -24.64 -19.39 -5.30
C GLY A 61 -24.49 -19.90 -3.87
N GLY A 62 -24.06 -19.04 -2.93
CA GLY A 62 -23.83 -19.41 -1.54
C GLY A 62 -22.53 -20.19 -1.29
N ARG A 63 -21.68 -20.36 -2.31
CA ARG A 63 -20.44 -21.14 -2.22
C ARG A 63 -19.23 -20.26 -2.41
N ALA A 64 -18.18 -20.50 -1.60
CA ALA A 64 -16.89 -19.87 -1.77
C ALA A 64 -16.15 -20.50 -2.97
N VAL A 65 -15.69 -19.66 -3.89
CA VAL A 65 -14.86 -20.05 -5.04
C VAL A 65 -13.52 -19.34 -4.90
N VAL A 66 -12.46 -20.12 -4.74
CA VAL A 66 -11.10 -19.58 -4.54
C VAL A 66 -10.28 -19.84 -5.79
N SER A 67 -9.62 -18.80 -6.28
CA SER A 67 -8.68 -18.87 -7.40
C SER A 67 -7.28 -18.47 -6.92
N ASP A 68 -6.25 -19.13 -7.41
CA ASP A 68 -4.88 -18.71 -7.19
C ASP A 68 -4.57 -17.49 -8.04
N GLY A 69 -3.80 -16.58 -7.46
CA GLY A 69 -3.38 -15.37 -8.14
C GLY A 69 -4.23 -14.15 -7.79
N PRO A 70 -3.84 -12.98 -8.33
CA PRO A 70 -4.52 -11.72 -8.04
C PRO A 70 -5.89 -11.63 -8.71
N PHE A 71 -6.74 -10.75 -8.17
CA PHE A 71 -8.07 -10.48 -8.72
C PHE A 71 -8.02 -10.04 -10.18
N ALA A 72 -7.03 -9.23 -10.52
CA ALA A 72 -6.81 -8.75 -11.88
C ALA A 72 -5.32 -8.80 -12.22
N GLU A 73 -5.03 -9.17 -13.46
CA GLU A 73 -3.67 -9.05 -13.98
C GLU A 73 -3.42 -7.60 -14.36
N ALA A 74 -2.28 -7.08 -13.93
CA ALA A 74 -1.90 -5.71 -14.20
C ALA A 74 -0.40 -5.63 -14.47
N ARG A 75 0.00 -4.64 -15.25
CA ARG A 75 1.41 -4.39 -15.53
C ARG A 75 2.15 -3.91 -14.28
N GLU A 76 1.46 -3.13 -13.45
CA GLU A 76 1.95 -2.69 -12.15
C GLU A 76 1.10 -3.35 -11.08
N GLN A 77 1.76 -4.04 -10.15
CA GLN A 77 1.08 -4.80 -9.11
C GLN A 77 1.04 -4.03 -7.81
N LEU A 78 -0.03 -4.20 -7.04
CA LEU A 78 -0.10 -3.65 -5.70
C LEU A 78 0.92 -4.36 -4.81
N GLY A 79 1.90 -3.61 -4.32
CA GLY A 79 2.99 -4.16 -3.51
C GLY A 79 2.97 -3.76 -2.04
N GLY A 80 2.10 -2.84 -1.66
CA GLY A 80 2.04 -2.38 -0.27
C GLY A 80 1.18 -1.15 -0.10
N PHE A 81 1.11 -0.65 1.12
CA PHE A 81 0.35 0.55 1.40
C PHE A 81 0.88 1.26 2.65
N TYR A 82 0.54 2.55 2.76
CA TYR A 82 0.61 3.32 3.99
C TYR A 82 -0.77 3.87 4.33
N LEU A 83 -1.12 3.85 5.60
CA LEU A 83 -2.28 4.55 6.12
C LEU A 83 -1.78 5.74 6.94
N VAL A 84 -2.10 6.96 6.50
CA VAL A 84 -1.54 8.17 7.09
C VAL A 84 -2.64 9.17 7.46
N ASP A 85 -2.32 10.04 8.43
CA ASP A 85 -3.06 11.29 8.63
C ASP A 85 -2.45 12.38 7.76
N ALA A 86 -3.31 13.16 7.13
CA ALA A 86 -2.90 14.35 6.40
C ALA A 86 -3.93 15.46 6.62
N VAL A 87 -3.48 16.69 6.52
CA VAL A 87 -4.33 17.88 6.71
C VAL A 87 -5.38 17.95 5.60
N ASP A 88 -4.94 17.67 4.37
CA ASP A 88 -5.75 17.70 3.16
C ASP A 88 -5.12 16.81 2.09
N LEU A 89 -5.72 16.80 0.90
CA LEU A 89 -5.22 16.01 -0.22
C LEU A 89 -3.80 16.42 -0.65
N ASP A 90 -3.50 17.72 -0.66
CA ASP A 90 -2.17 18.20 -1.06
C ASP A 90 -1.09 17.70 -0.10
N ASP A 91 -1.38 17.67 1.20
CA ASP A 91 -0.48 17.10 2.21
C ASP A 91 -0.29 15.60 1.98
N ALA A 92 -1.37 14.86 1.71
CA ALA A 92 -1.31 13.43 1.40
C ALA A 92 -0.47 13.15 0.13
N ILE A 93 -0.63 13.96 -0.90
CA ILE A 93 0.15 13.86 -2.15
C ILE A 93 1.63 14.15 -1.88
N ALA A 94 1.94 15.13 -1.04
CA ALA A 94 3.32 15.43 -0.66
C ALA A 94 3.97 14.24 0.06
N ILE A 95 3.24 13.57 0.94
CA ILE A 95 3.72 12.33 1.59
C ILE A 95 3.92 11.23 0.54
N ALA A 96 2.94 11.02 -0.33
CA ALA A 96 3.00 10.00 -1.38
C ALA A 96 4.21 10.19 -2.31
N ALA A 97 4.57 11.44 -2.62
CA ALA A 97 5.70 11.76 -3.48
C ALA A 97 7.05 11.31 -2.88
N ARG A 98 7.12 11.08 -1.58
CA ARG A 98 8.33 10.58 -0.90
C ARG A 98 8.48 9.07 -0.99
N ILE A 99 7.43 8.34 -1.38
CA ILE A 99 7.49 6.89 -1.53
C ILE A 99 8.35 6.57 -2.76
N PRO A 100 9.39 5.73 -2.65
CA PRO A 100 10.28 5.45 -3.78
C PRO A 100 9.55 5.00 -5.05
N ALA A 101 8.51 4.19 -4.93
CA ALA A 101 7.72 3.71 -6.07
C ALA A 101 6.98 4.83 -6.83
N ALA A 102 6.85 6.03 -6.25
CA ALA A 102 6.29 7.17 -6.96
C ALA A 102 7.12 7.56 -8.18
N ARG A 103 8.42 7.25 -8.16
CA ARG A 103 9.35 7.56 -9.27
C ARG A 103 9.33 6.52 -10.38
N THR A 104 8.84 5.33 -10.11
CA THR A 104 8.99 4.16 -11.01
C THR A 104 7.67 3.48 -11.33
N GLY A 105 6.71 3.59 -10.42
CA GLY A 105 5.35 3.07 -10.56
C GLY A 105 4.34 4.17 -10.29
N ALA A 106 3.37 3.87 -9.44
CA ALA A 106 2.31 4.82 -9.10
C ALA A 106 1.88 4.66 -7.64
N ILE A 107 1.45 5.77 -7.06
CA ILE A 107 0.84 5.77 -5.74
C ILE A 107 -0.60 6.26 -5.90
N GLU A 108 -1.55 5.41 -5.56
CA GLU A 108 -2.95 5.82 -5.55
C GLU A 108 -3.27 6.39 -4.17
N VAL A 109 -3.76 7.61 -4.11
CA VAL A 109 -4.09 8.30 -2.86
C VAL A 109 -5.60 8.30 -2.71
N ARG A 110 -6.12 7.62 -1.67
CA ARG A 110 -7.57 7.55 -1.43
C ARG A 110 -7.92 8.07 -0.05
N PRO A 111 -8.83 9.05 0.06
CA PRO A 111 -9.40 9.43 1.35
C PRO A 111 -10.16 8.24 1.95
N VAL A 112 -9.98 8.05 3.25
CA VAL A 112 -10.68 6.99 3.99
C VAL A 112 -12.02 7.52 4.46
N VAL A 113 -13.08 6.72 4.31
CA VAL A 113 -14.40 7.05 4.84
C VAL A 113 -14.42 6.74 6.34
N PRO A 114 -14.60 7.75 7.21
CA PRO A 114 -14.67 7.50 8.64
C PRO A 114 -16.02 6.84 8.99
N HIS A 115 -15.95 5.77 9.76
CA HIS A 115 -17.13 5.12 10.30
C HIS A 115 -17.01 5.01 11.81
N GLU A 116 -18.09 5.31 12.51
CA GLU A 116 -18.20 4.97 13.92
C GLU A 116 -18.74 3.55 14.04
N MET A 117 -18.00 2.71 14.75
CA MET A 117 -18.48 1.37 15.05
C MET A 117 -19.59 1.46 16.09
N PRO A 118 -20.73 0.75 15.90
CA PRO A 118 -21.73 0.67 16.96
C PRO A 118 -21.11 0.09 18.21
N ALA A 119 -21.58 0.55 19.39
CA ALA A 119 -21.16 -0.05 20.65
C ALA A 119 -21.53 -1.53 20.65
N ALA A 120 -20.64 -2.38 21.20
CA ALA A 120 -20.94 -3.79 21.37
C ALA A 120 -22.15 -3.94 22.27
N GLN A 121 -23.10 -4.78 21.85
CA GLN A 121 -24.23 -5.13 22.71
C GLN A 121 -23.84 -6.31 23.57
N GLU A 122 -24.04 -6.18 24.87
CA GLU A 122 -23.80 -7.25 25.83
C GLU A 122 -25.09 -8.07 26.06
#